data_ee9628ead278ec8d882fb4fd35c25dfc
#
_entry.id   ee9628ead278ec8d882fb4fd35c25dfc
#
_cell.length_a   1.000
_cell.length_b   1.000
_cell.length_c   1.000
_cell.angle_alpha   90.00
_cell.angle_beta   90.00
_cell.angle_gamma   90.00
#
_symmetry.space_group_name_H-M   'P 1'
#
loop_
_entity.id
_entity.type
_entity.pdbx_description
1 polymer ?
#
loop_
_entity_poly.entity_id
_entity_poly.type
_entity_poly.pdbx_seq_one_letter_code
_entity_poly.pdbx_strand_id
1 'polypeptide(L)'
;MVIREVLSGKKNFSLVYNKGKSVGDRYVVVFYKKNDTGGCRLAFLASKKVGNAVKRNRARRLMKEGFRNLKDMNLDGYDIIFIARNTIDNKKCRDVEKSMLSALKRTAIIKGKQ
;
A
#
# COMPACT_ATOMS: atom_id res chain seq x y z
N MET A 1 12.04 8.54 14.37
CA MET A 1 10.75 8.99 13.82
C MET A 1 10.63 8.57 12.37
N VAL A 2 9.54 7.93 12.02
CA VAL A 2 9.32 7.51 10.63
C VAL A 2 8.60 8.66 9.90
N ILE A 3 9.24 9.20 8.87
CA ILE A 3 8.63 10.23 8.04
C ILE A 3 7.94 9.55 6.87
N ARG A 4 6.62 9.73 6.78
CA ARG A 4 5.81 9.18 5.71
C ARG A 4 5.20 10.30 4.89
N GLU A 5 5.46 10.28 3.61
CA GLU A 5 4.96 11.27 2.67
C GLU A 5 3.97 10.64 1.70
N VAL A 6 3.15 11.47 1.09
CA VAL A 6 2.25 11.01 0.03
C VAL A 6 3.05 10.82 -1.24
N LEU A 7 2.97 9.63 -1.82
CA LEU A 7 3.53 9.38 -3.15
C LEU A 7 2.58 10.02 -4.18
N SER A 8 3.11 10.89 -5.00
CA SER A 8 2.33 11.57 -6.01
C SER A 8 3.14 11.77 -7.27
N GLY A 9 2.44 12.15 -8.33
CA GLY A 9 3.06 12.43 -9.62
C GLY A 9 3.11 11.20 -10.53
N LYS A 10 2.74 11.42 -11.77
CA LYS A 10 2.64 10.36 -12.77
C LYS A 10 3.98 9.63 -12.96
N LYS A 11 5.08 10.37 -12.94
CA LYS A 11 6.42 9.80 -13.11
C LYS A 11 6.75 8.83 -11.97
N ASN A 12 6.45 9.22 -10.74
CA ASN A 12 6.73 8.38 -9.57
C ASN A 12 5.91 7.10 -9.59
N PHE A 13 4.62 7.18 -9.96
CA PHE A 13 3.79 5.99 -10.10
C PHE A 13 4.33 5.06 -11.18
N SER A 14 4.70 5.61 -12.34
CA SER A 14 5.25 4.82 -13.43
C SER A 14 6.52 4.10 -13.02
N LEU A 15 7.40 4.75 -12.27
CA LEU A 15 8.63 4.13 -11.80
C LEU A 15 8.35 2.94 -10.90
N VAL A 16 7.39 3.07 -9.97
CA VAL A 16 7.05 1.97 -9.07
C VAL A 16 6.45 0.80 -9.85
N TYR A 17 5.53 1.08 -10.77
CA TYR A 17 4.89 0.02 -11.57
C TYR A 17 5.87 -0.67 -12.51
N ASN A 18 6.76 0.07 -13.15
CA ASN A 18 7.63 -0.48 -14.19
C ASN A 18 8.94 -1.04 -13.66
N LYS A 19 9.46 -0.47 -12.56
CA LYS A 19 10.76 -0.83 -12.02
C LYS A 19 10.70 -1.51 -10.67
N GLY A 20 9.54 -1.47 -10.01
CA GLY A 20 9.36 -2.07 -8.70
C GLY A 20 8.90 -3.51 -8.75
N LYS A 21 8.55 -4.01 -7.60
CA LYS A 21 8.02 -5.36 -7.41
C LYS A 21 6.61 -5.28 -6.84
N SER A 22 5.89 -6.40 -6.88
CA SER A 22 4.54 -6.45 -6.34
C SER A 22 4.29 -7.73 -5.57
N VAL A 23 3.40 -7.64 -4.59
CA VAL A 23 2.90 -8.80 -3.83
C VAL A 23 1.40 -8.66 -3.72
N GLY A 24 0.68 -9.67 -4.17
CA GLY A 24 -0.79 -9.70 -4.05
C GLY A 24 -1.20 -10.41 -2.77
N ASP A 25 -2.30 -9.94 -2.18
CA ASP A 25 -2.94 -10.57 -1.04
C ASP A 25 -4.45 -10.62 -1.26
N ARG A 26 -5.18 -11.02 -0.25
CA ARG A 26 -6.63 -11.27 -0.39
C ARG A 26 -7.42 -10.02 -0.80
N TYR A 27 -7.12 -8.87 -0.19
CA TYR A 27 -7.89 -7.64 -0.40
C TYR A 27 -7.08 -6.49 -0.99
N VAL A 28 -5.77 -6.62 -1.06
CA VAL A 28 -4.89 -5.57 -1.58
C VAL A 28 -3.76 -6.16 -2.41
N VAL A 29 -3.20 -5.32 -3.27
CA VAL A 29 -1.93 -5.60 -3.95
C VAL A 29 -0.98 -4.49 -3.53
N VAL A 30 0.25 -4.85 -3.19
CA VAL A 30 1.28 -3.90 -2.79
C VAL A 30 2.32 -3.83 -3.91
N PHE A 31 2.54 -2.62 -4.44
CA PHE A 31 3.66 -2.33 -5.33
C PHE A 31 4.70 -1.55 -4.54
N TYR A 32 5.97 -1.88 -4.69
CA TYR A 32 7.01 -1.20 -3.93
C TYR A 32 8.30 -1.10 -4.72
N LYS A 33 9.04 -0.03 -4.45
CA LYS A 33 10.32 0.24 -5.10
C LYS A 33 11.20 1.04 -4.15
N LYS A 34 12.47 0.68 -4.09
CA LYS A 34 13.46 1.45 -3.35
C LYS A 34 13.51 2.88 -3.88
N ASN A 35 13.60 3.86 -2.96
CA ASN A 35 13.71 5.27 -3.33
C ASN A 35 15.02 5.87 -2.81
N ASP A 36 15.29 7.10 -3.22
CA ASP A 36 16.52 7.81 -2.82
C ASP A 36 16.30 8.83 -1.71
N THR A 37 15.05 8.92 -1.19
CA THR A 37 14.73 9.96 -0.22
C THR A 37 15.06 9.56 1.22
N GLY A 38 15.24 8.27 1.47
CA GLY A 38 15.46 7.76 2.81
C GLY A 38 14.19 7.61 3.64
N GLY A 39 13.10 8.23 3.23
CA GLY A 39 11.81 8.11 3.90
C GLY A 39 10.89 7.15 3.18
N CYS A 40 9.67 7.04 3.67
CA CYS A 40 8.62 6.21 3.06
C CYS A 40 7.59 7.11 2.40
N ARG A 41 7.32 6.86 1.10
CA ARG A 41 6.24 7.56 0.39
C ARG A 41 5.15 6.56 0.06
N LEU A 42 3.90 6.93 0.35
CA LEU A 42 2.75 6.03 0.29
C LEU A 42 1.65 6.57 -0.62
N ALA A 43 0.96 5.64 -1.27
CA ALA A 43 -0.28 5.94 -1.98
C ALA A 43 -1.28 4.81 -1.76
N PHE A 44 -2.57 5.17 -1.71
CA PHE A 44 -3.67 4.23 -1.56
C PHE A 44 -4.63 4.45 -2.71
N LEU A 45 -4.78 3.45 -3.57
CA LEU A 45 -5.55 3.56 -4.80
C LEU A 45 -6.67 2.53 -4.86
N ALA A 46 -7.76 2.91 -5.52
CA ALA A 46 -8.87 2.00 -5.80
C ALA A 46 -9.37 2.29 -7.21
N SER A 47 -9.37 1.27 -8.06
CA SER A 47 -9.82 1.40 -9.44
C SER A 47 -11.33 1.19 -9.56
N LYS A 48 -11.84 1.40 -10.79
CA LYS A 48 -13.25 1.15 -11.10
C LYS A 48 -13.67 -0.30 -10.86
N LYS A 49 -12.74 -1.22 -10.82
CA LYS A 49 -13.02 -2.64 -10.52
C LYS A 49 -13.58 -2.85 -9.12
N VAL A 50 -13.26 -1.94 -8.19
CA VAL A 50 -13.80 -1.99 -6.82
C VAL A 50 -15.28 -1.61 -6.81
N GLY A 51 -15.67 -0.69 -7.66
CA GLY A 51 -17.04 -0.23 -7.74
C GLY A 51 -17.13 1.26 -8.05
N ASN A 52 -18.26 1.87 -7.67
CA ASN A 52 -18.52 3.28 -7.89
C ASN A 52 -17.64 4.16 -6.98
N ALA A 53 -17.78 5.48 -7.11
CA ALA A 53 -16.96 6.44 -6.37
C ALA A 53 -17.09 6.25 -4.84
N VAL A 54 -18.29 5.96 -4.36
CA VAL A 54 -18.52 5.74 -2.92
C VAL A 54 -17.73 4.53 -2.44
N LYS A 55 -17.78 3.42 -3.18
CA LYS A 55 -17.06 2.20 -2.83
C LYS A 55 -15.55 2.39 -2.90
N ARG A 56 -15.07 3.12 -3.92
CA ARG A 56 -13.64 3.41 -4.05
C ARG A 56 -13.13 4.28 -2.91
N ASN A 57 -13.89 5.30 -2.53
CA ASN A 57 -13.52 6.17 -1.41
C ASN A 57 -13.48 5.39 -0.10
N ARG A 58 -14.46 4.50 0.10
CA ARG A 58 -14.49 3.64 1.27
C ARG A 58 -13.28 2.72 1.31
N ALA A 59 -12.92 2.13 0.18
CA ALA A 59 -11.76 1.23 0.09
C ALA A 59 -10.47 1.97 0.46
N ARG A 60 -10.27 3.17 -0.08
CA ARG A 60 -9.09 3.98 0.27
C ARG A 60 -9.06 4.30 1.76
N ARG A 61 -10.20 4.64 2.34
CA ARG A 61 -10.30 4.94 3.76
C ARG A 61 -9.96 3.72 4.62
N LEU A 62 -10.47 2.53 4.23
CA LEU A 62 -10.17 1.29 4.93
C LEU A 62 -8.67 0.99 4.93
N MET A 63 -8.02 1.18 3.79
CA MET A 63 -6.58 0.96 3.69
C MET A 63 -5.80 1.96 4.55
N LYS A 64 -6.18 3.22 4.54
CA LYS A 64 -5.53 4.24 5.37
C LYS A 64 -5.69 3.94 6.85
N GLU A 65 -6.90 3.55 7.27
CA GLU A 65 -7.17 3.18 8.66
C GLU A 65 -6.36 1.94 9.07
N GLY A 66 -6.36 0.91 8.22
CA GLY A 66 -5.60 -0.30 8.49
C GLY A 66 -4.11 -0.02 8.58
N PHE A 67 -3.61 0.81 7.69
CA PHE A 67 -2.19 1.16 7.67
C PHE A 67 -1.76 1.93 8.92
N ARG A 68 -2.66 2.73 9.50
CA ARG A 68 -2.36 3.48 10.71
C ARG A 68 -1.91 2.57 11.85
N ASN A 69 -2.45 1.36 11.91
CA ASN A 69 -2.07 0.37 12.92
C ASN A 69 -0.73 -0.32 12.61
N LEU A 70 -0.17 -0.08 11.43
CA LEU A 70 1.11 -0.65 11.00
C LEU A 70 2.24 0.40 11.04
N LYS A 71 2.01 1.52 11.71
CA LYS A 71 2.92 2.67 11.71
C LYS A 71 4.31 2.35 12.28
N ASP A 72 4.42 1.32 13.11
CA ASP A 72 5.69 0.97 13.74
C ASP A 72 6.59 0.11 12.84
N MET A 73 6.08 -0.32 11.68
CA MET A 73 6.91 -1.06 10.73
C MET A 73 7.92 -0.13 10.07
N ASN A 74 9.15 -0.60 9.94
CA ASN A 74 10.17 0.17 9.27
C ASN A 74 10.06 -0.01 7.75
N LEU A 75 9.50 0.98 7.08
CA LEU A 75 9.32 1.00 5.62
C LEU A 75 10.17 2.08 4.96
N ASP A 76 11.12 2.64 5.69
CA ASP A 76 11.98 3.72 5.19
C ASP A 76 12.79 3.28 3.97
N GLY A 77 12.93 4.20 3.03
CA GLY A 77 13.70 3.95 1.82
C GLY A 77 12.88 3.36 0.68
N TYR A 78 11.56 3.29 0.82
CA TYR A 78 10.69 2.69 -0.19
C TYR A 78 9.51 3.58 -0.55
N ASP A 79 9.16 3.53 -1.85
CA ASP A 79 7.88 4.03 -2.34
C ASP A 79 6.93 2.84 -2.38
N ILE A 80 5.74 2.99 -1.81
CA ILE A 80 4.78 1.89 -1.66
C ILE A 80 3.42 2.35 -2.14
N ILE A 81 2.80 1.54 -2.99
CA ILE A 81 1.45 1.76 -3.47
C ILE A 81 0.58 0.58 -3.04
N PHE A 82 -0.46 0.85 -2.26
CA PHE A 82 -1.48 -0.15 -1.94
C PHE A 82 -2.65 0.05 -2.90
N ILE A 83 -3.01 -1.01 -3.59
CA ILE A 83 -4.15 -0.98 -4.51
C ILE A 83 -5.21 -1.94 -3.98
N ALA A 84 -6.43 -1.42 -3.80
CA ALA A 84 -7.55 -2.25 -3.34
C ALA A 84 -7.97 -3.20 -4.44
N ARG A 85 -8.19 -4.46 -4.07
CA ARG A 85 -8.78 -5.45 -4.98
C ARG A 85 -10.31 -5.38 -4.88
N ASN A 86 -10.99 -5.91 -5.90
CA ASN A 86 -12.46 -5.94 -5.89
C ASN A 86 -13.03 -6.71 -4.71
N THR A 87 -12.26 -7.62 -4.14
CA THR A 87 -12.64 -8.41 -2.96
C THR A 87 -12.76 -7.58 -1.68
N ILE A 88 -12.29 -6.33 -1.71
CA ILE A 88 -12.30 -5.45 -0.52
C ILE A 88 -13.70 -4.98 -0.13
N ASP A 89 -14.67 -5.08 -1.05
CA ASP A 89 -16.03 -4.61 -0.80
C ASP A 89 -16.64 -5.33 0.41
N ASN A 90 -17.31 -4.57 1.28
CA ASN A 90 -17.95 -5.05 2.50
C ASN A 90 -17.00 -5.61 3.57
N LYS A 91 -15.70 -5.42 3.43
CA LYS A 91 -14.75 -5.88 4.45
C LYS A 91 -14.60 -4.83 5.55
N LYS A 92 -14.16 -5.29 6.71
CA LYS A 92 -13.92 -4.43 7.86
C LYS A 92 -12.47 -3.98 7.87
N CYS A 93 -12.19 -2.91 8.58
CA CYS A 93 -10.84 -2.38 8.71
C CYS A 93 -9.85 -3.46 9.15
N ARG A 94 -10.24 -4.30 10.11
CA ARG A 94 -9.42 -5.39 10.62
C ARG A 94 -9.00 -6.37 9.51
N ASP A 95 -9.93 -6.71 8.61
CA ASP A 95 -9.65 -7.63 7.51
C ASP A 95 -8.63 -7.05 6.55
N VAL A 96 -8.78 -5.77 6.24
CA VAL A 96 -7.89 -5.05 5.33
C VAL A 96 -6.51 -4.90 5.96
N GLU A 97 -6.45 -4.57 7.24
CA GLU A 97 -5.19 -4.46 7.98
C GLU A 97 -4.41 -5.77 7.95
N LYS A 98 -5.08 -6.89 8.19
CA LYS A 98 -4.43 -8.21 8.14
C LYS A 98 -3.88 -8.52 6.76
N SER A 99 -4.64 -8.17 5.71
CA SER A 99 -4.22 -8.37 4.33
C SER A 99 -2.99 -7.53 3.99
N MET A 100 -2.98 -6.26 4.41
CA MET A 100 -1.85 -5.37 4.20
C MET A 100 -0.61 -5.86 4.92
N LEU A 101 -0.75 -6.28 6.17
CA LEU A 101 0.37 -6.81 6.96
C LEU A 101 0.92 -8.08 6.33
N SER A 102 0.04 -9.00 5.92
CA SER A 102 0.45 -10.23 5.25
C SER A 102 1.24 -9.94 3.97
N ALA A 103 0.76 -9.01 3.16
CA ALA A 103 1.45 -8.62 1.93
C ALA A 103 2.81 -8.01 2.23
N LEU A 104 2.88 -7.08 3.19
CA LEU A 104 4.13 -6.41 3.56
C LEU A 104 5.17 -7.40 4.06
N LYS A 105 4.77 -8.38 4.84
CA LYS A 105 5.71 -9.40 5.37
C LYS A 105 6.36 -10.23 4.28
N ARG A 106 5.73 -10.34 3.12
CA ARG A 106 6.27 -11.09 1.99
C ARG A 106 7.09 -10.22 1.04
N THR A 107 7.16 -8.90 1.29
CA THR A 107 7.98 -8.01 0.49
C THR A 107 9.44 -8.08 0.89
N ALA A 108 10.34 -7.70 -0.03
CA ALA A 108 11.76 -7.56 0.26
C ALA A 108 12.04 -6.46 1.28
N ILE A 109 11.10 -5.52 1.48
CA ILE A 109 11.24 -4.44 2.46
C ILE A 109 11.47 -5.02 3.85
N ILE A 110 10.58 -5.92 4.27
CA ILE A 110 10.65 -6.52 5.60
C ILE A 110 11.72 -7.60 5.67
N LYS A 111 11.80 -8.46 4.66
CA LYS A 111 12.80 -9.54 4.62
C LYS A 111 14.22 -9.00 4.58
N GLY A 112 14.45 -7.89 3.88
CA GLY A 112 15.77 -7.29 3.76
C GLY A 112 16.23 -6.56 5.01
N LYS A 113 15.35 -6.32 5.98
CA LYS A 113 15.66 -5.58 7.20
C LYS A 113 15.75 -6.47 8.45
N GLN A 114 15.57 -7.74 8.28
CA GLN A 114 15.71 -8.70 9.39
C GLN A 114 17.17 -9.05 9.66
#